data_cec9b32733327f97ea54ee915c70497a
#
_entry.id   cec9b32733327f97ea54ee915c70497a
#
_cell.length_a   1.000
_cell.length_b   1.000
_cell.length_c   1.000
_cell.angle_alpha   90.00
_cell.angle_beta   90.00
_cell.angle_gamma   90.00
#
_symmetry.space_group_name_H-M   'P 1'
#
loop_
_entity.id
_entity.type
_entity.pdbx_description
1 polymer ?
#
loop_
_entity_poly.entity_id
_entity_poly.type
_entity_poly.pdbx_seq_one_letter_code
_entity_poly.pdbx_strand_id
1 'polypeptide(L)'
;MGIERDKYLNNQKPRGIILIGAFDRLKPYLDYKSPLKLLLSLIKYPLRFLNYKIKLQKFNRHLYMQNFEIKRYSQIIKRSINSHSEGLNLADEMLNKIAESEIIITSRIHAALPALAMGLKVIFIDEGLGHTNHKMRISGLKNYFHTVDLNDFFMINLEDVKNMENHNNYIQNIKQTINKFKTQ
;
A
#
# COMPACT_ATOMS: atom_id res chain seq x y z
N MET A 1 -11.13 -13.93 10.13
CA MET A 1 -10.85 -12.99 11.22
C MET A 1 -10.67 -11.61 10.58
N GLY A 2 -11.62 -10.70 10.74
CA GLY A 2 -11.40 -9.29 10.40
C GLY A 2 -10.58 -8.66 11.51
N ILE A 3 -9.73 -7.70 11.17
CA ILE A 3 -9.09 -6.85 12.16
C ILE A 3 -10.19 -5.92 12.66
N GLU A 4 -10.45 -5.93 13.96
CA GLU A 4 -11.42 -5.03 14.58
C GLU A 4 -10.82 -3.63 14.56
N ARG A 5 -11.28 -2.81 13.64
CA ARG A 5 -10.82 -1.43 13.48
C ARG A 5 -11.02 -0.60 14.74
N ASP A 6 -12.15 -0.81 15.43
CA ASP A 6 -12.52 -0.05 16.62
C ASP A 6 -11.49 -0.18 17.75
N LYS A 7 -10.78 -1.32 17.81
CA LYS A 7 -9.65 -1.51 18.73
C LYS A 7 -8.53 -0.47 18.54
N TYR A 8 -8.40 0.07 17.32
CA TYR A 8 -7.33 0.99 16.92
C TYR A 8 -7.82 2.43 16.78
N LEU A 9 -9.11 2.70 16.88
CA LEU A 9 -9.72 4.00 16.63
C LEU A 9 -9.94 4.79 17.93
N ASN A 10 -9.18 4.85 18.90
CA ASN A 10 -9.22 5.74 20.09
C ASN A 10 -10.38 6.77 20.11
N ASN A 11 -11.62 6.35 19.79
CA ASN A 11 -12.82 7.16 19.66
C ASN A 11 -12.78 8.33 18.63
N GLN A 12 -11.81 8.32 17.73
CA GLN A 12 -11.71 9.33 16.66
C GLN A 12 -12.40 8.83 15.37
N LYS A 13 -13.10 9.75 14.70
CA LYS A 13 -13.60 9.45 13.35
C LYS A 13 -12.44 9.38 12.39
N PRO A 14 -12.37 8.31 11.55
CA PRO A 14 -11.35 8.21 10.51
C PRO A 14 -11.40 9.43 9.58
N ARG A 15 -10.23 9.94 9.20
CA ARG A 15 -10.14 11.12 8.33
C ARG A 15 -8.97 11.02 7.37
N GLY A 16 -9.19 11.50 6.15
CA GLY A 16 -8.13 11.74 5.19
C GLY A 16 -7.51 10.49 4.58
N ILE A 17 -6.34 10.69 4.01
CA ILE A 17 -5.61 9.72 3.21
C ILE A 17 -4.28 9.39 3.86
N ILE A 18 -3.98 8.10 3.96
CA ILE A 18 -2.66 7.61 4.33
C ILE A 18 -1.91 7.09 3.09
N LEU A 19 -0.67 7.55 2.90
CA LEU A 19 0.22 7.08 1.85
C LEU A 19 1.29 6.18 2.48
N ILE A 20 1.35 4.93 2.06
CA ILE A 20 2.36 3.97 2.53
C ILE A 20 3.07 3.36 1.33
N GLY A 21 4.29 3.83 1.04
CA GLY A 21 5.13 3.26 -0.01
C GLY A 21 4.55 3.33 -1.42
N ALA A 22 3.63 4.26 -1.69
CA ALA A 22 2.95 4.37 -2.98
C ALA A 22 3.91 4.58 -4.17
N PHE A 23 5.03 5.28 -3.95
CA PHE A 23 6.03 5.60 -4.97
C PHE A 23 7.40 4.94 -4.75
N ASP A 24 7.56 4.12 -3.73
CA ASP A 24 8.87 3.54 -3.39
C ASP A 24 9.47 2.72 -4.54
N ARG A 25 8.63 2.01 -5.29
CA ARG A 25 9.04 1.14 -6.40
C ARG A 25 9.44 1.90 -7.66
N LEU A 26 8.99 3.13 -7.81
CA LEU A 26 9.30 3.97 -8.97
C LEU A 26 10.61 4.73 -8.80
N LYS A 27 11.12 4.80 -7.56
CA LYS A 27 12.38 5.48 -7.28
C LYS A 27 13.51 4.79 -8.06
N PRO A 28 14.24 5.54 -8.91
CA PRO A 28 15.34 4.98 -9.67
C PRO A 28 16.46 4.51 -8.74
N TYR A 29 17.08 3.41 -9.11
CA TYR A 29 18.23 2.84 -8.40
C TYR A 29 19.38 2.56 -9.38
N LEU A 30 20.59 2.49 -8.86
CA LEU A 30 21.77 2.08 -9.60
C LEU A 30 21.91 0.56 -9.56
N ASP A 31 22.19 -0.05 -10.71
CA ASP A 31 22.36 -1.50 -10.82
C ASP A 31 23.83 -1.89 -10.62
N TYR A 32 24.14 -2.40 -9.43
CA TYR A 32 25.50 -2.82 -9.05
C TYR A 32 25.84 -4.26 -9.42
N LYS A 33 25.00 -4.97 -10.18
CA LYS A 33 25.21 -6.41 -10.50
C LYS A 33 26.44 -6.67 -11.39
N SER A 34 26.85 -5.70 -12.19
CA SER A 34 28.10 -5.78 -12.97
C SER A 34 28.60 -4.37 -13.31
N PRO A 35 29.91 -4.19 -13.58
CA PRO A 35 30.47 -2.89 -13.96
C PRO A 35 29.79 -2.26 -15.17
N LEU A 36 29.49 -3.07 -16.21
CA LEU A 36 28.81 -2.59 -17.40
C LEU A 36 27.37 -2.12 -17.10
N LYS A 37 26.62 -2.86 -16.26
CA LYS A 37 25.26 -2.48 -15.84
C LYS A 37 25.28 -1.24 -14.98
N LEU A 38 26.27 -1.08 -14.10
CA LEU A 38 26.46 0.11 -13.31
C LEU A 38 26.67 1.33 -14.22
N LEU A 39 27.60 1.24 -15.19
CA LEU A 39 27.87 2.34 -16.13
C LEU A 39 26.61 2.73 -16.91
N LEU A 40 25.90 1.78 -17.48
CA LEU A 40 24.64 2.01 -18.19
C LEU A 40 23.56 2.59 -17.29
N SER A 41 23.50 2.17 -16.03
CA SER A 41 22.54 2.70 -15.06
C SER A 41 22.87 4.14 -14.67
N LEU A 42 24.16 4.50 -14.52
CA LEU A 42 24.61 5.86 -14.25
C LEU A 42 24.23 6.83 -15.38
N ILE A 43 24.40 6.42 -16.64
CA ILE A 43 24.05 7.24 -17.81
C ILE A 43 22.52 7.49 -17.85
N LYS A 44 21.71 6.46 -17.53
CA LYS A 44 20.24 6.54 -17.57
C LYS A 44 19.63 7.15 -16.30
N TYR A 45 20.39 7.22 -15.21
CA TYR A 45 19.88 7.66 -13.90
C TYR A 45 19.28 9.08 -13.92
N PRO A 46 19.92 10.10 -14.52
CA PRO A 46 19.37 11.45 -14.51
C PRO A 46 17.99 11.54 -15.17
N LEU A 47 17.82 10.90 -16.33
CA LEU A 47 16.54 10.86 -17.05
C LEU A 47 15.47 10.11 -16.26
N ARG A 48 15.80 8.97 -15.67
CA ARG A 48 14.89 8.21 -14.81
C ARG A 48 14.50 9.00 -13.58
N PHE A 49 15.46 9.70 -12.97
CA PHE A 49 15.22 10.55 -11.80
C PHE A 49 14.33 11.73 -12.13
N LEU A 50 14.54 12.38 -13.27
CA LEU A 50 13.69 13.47 -13.74
C LEU A 50 12.24 12.98 -13.96
N ASN A 51 12.06 11.88 -14.68
CA ASN A 51 10.75 11.27 -14.90
C ASN A 51 10.06 10.89 -13.59
N TYR A 52 10.81 10.32 -12.63
CA TYR A 52 10.29 10.05 -11.31
C TYR A 52 9.81 11.32 -10.59
N LYS A 53 10.60 12.40 -10.64
CA LYS A 53 10.24 13.68 -10.03
C LYS A 53 8.99 14.28 -10.65
N ILE A 54 8.86 14.25 -11.98
CA ILE A 54 7.67 14.74 -12.70
C ILE A 54 6.43 13.94 -12.28
N LYS A 55 6.51 12.61 -12.28
CA LYS A 55 5.41 11.74 -11.84
C LYS A 55 5.01 12.02 -10.38
N LEU A 56 6.00 12.18 -9.50
CA LEU A 56 5.77 12.47 -8.08
C LEU A 56 5.11 13.85 -7.88
N GLN A 57 5.54 14.87 -8.62
CA GLN A 57 4.91 16.20 -8.58
C GLN A 57 3.46 16.14 -9.06
N LYS A 58 3.19 15.45 -10.19
CA LYS A 58 1.85 15.26 -10.71
C LYS A 58 0.94 14.53 -9.69
N PHE A 59 1.47 13.49 -9.05
CA PHE A 59 0.77 12.75 -8.00
C PHE A 59 0.43 13.64 -6.80
N ASN A 60 1.41 14.38 -6.30
CA ASN A 60 1.21 15.30 -5.18
C ASN A 60 0.18 16.38 -5.50
N ARG A 61 0.25 16.95 -6.71
CA ARG A 61 -0.72 17.95 -7.17
C ARG A 61 -2.13 17.38 -7.25
N HIS A 62 -2.29 16.18 -7.81
CA HIS A 62 -3.59 15.51 -7.89
C HIS A 62 -4.19 15.30 -6.50
N LEU A 63 -3.41 14.77 -5.56
CA LEU A 63 -3.85 14.58 -4.17
C LEU A 63 -4.22 15.90 -3.48
N TYR A 64 -3.42 16.94 -3.68
CA TYR A 64 -3.70 18.25 -3.08
C TYR A 64 -5.02 18.85 -3.57
N MET A 65 -5.38 18.63 -4.85
CA MET A 65 -6.64 19.11 -5.42
C MET A 65 -7.88 18.38 -4.87
N GLN A 66 -7.72 17.23 -4.23
CA GLN A 66 -8.82 16.43 -3.67
C GLN A 66 -9.25 16.87 -2.26
N ASN A 67 -8.64 17.92 -1.70
CA ASN A 67 -8.97 18.50 -0.37
C ASN A 67 -8.95 17.53 0.82
N PHE A 68 -8.21 16.42 0.73
CA PHE A 68 -8.02 15.49 1.84
C PHE A 68 -6.80 15.86 2.69
N GLU A 69 -6.88 15.60 4.00
CA GLU A 69 -5.70 15.55 4.86
C GLU A 69 -4.83 14.35 4.46
N ILE A 70 -3.54 14.59 4.16
CA ILE A 70 -2.64 13.55 3.66
C ILE A 70 -1.52 13.29 4.66
N LYS A 71 -1.48 12.06 5.19
CA LYS A 71 -0.38 11.59 6.05
C LYS A 71 0.50 10.60 5.27
N ARG A 72 1.82 10.69 5.43
CA ARG A 72 2.80 9.84 4.72
C ARG A 72 3.61 9.05 5.72
N TYR A 73 3.67 7.74 5.51
CA TYR A 73 4.45 6.85 6.37
C TYR A 73 5.30 5.90 5.54
N SER A 74 6.41 5.47 6.14
CA SER A 74 7.27 4.42 5.59
C SER A 74 7.13 3.17 6.43
N GLN A 75 6.98 2.01 5.77
CA GLN A 75 7.08 0.72 6.43
C GLN A 75 8.53 0.23 6.58
N ILE A 76 9.50 0.99 6.04
CA ILE A 76 10.90 0.62 6.12
C ILE A 76 11.44 1.10 7.45
N ILE A 77 11.77 0.18 8.31
CA ILE A 77 12.46 0.42 9.58
C ILE A 77 13.95 0.55 9.26
N LYS A 78 14.50 1.74 9.48
CA LYS A 78 15.92 2.04 9.17
C LYS A 78 16.88 1.65 10.29
N ARG A 79 16.37 1.23 11.44
CA ARG A 79 17.15 0.80 12.59
C ARG A 79 17.02 -0.71 12.81
N SER A 80 17.97 -1.31 13.52
CA SER A 80 17.82 -2.68 13.99
C SER A 80 16.67 -2.78 15.01
N ILE A 81 15.91 -3.87 14.94
CA ILE A 81 14.91 -4.22 15.95
C ILE A 81 15.62 -5.11 16.95
N ASN A 82 15.64 -4.69 18.22
CA ASN A 82 16.42 -5.35 19.26
C ASN A 82 15.65 -6.48 19.98
N SER A 83 14.32 -6.50 19.85
CA SER A 83 13.49 -7.53 20.46
C SER A 83 12.22 -7.82 19.64
N HIS A 84 11.66 -9.00 19.85
CA HIS A 84 10.39 -9.39 19.23
C HIS A 84 9.22 -8.47 19.64
N SER A 85 9.18 -8.07 20.91
CA SER A 85 8.18 -7.15 21.45
C SER A 85 8.27 -5.77 20.80
N GLU A 86 9.47 -5.26 20.53
CA GLU A 86 9.66 -4.00 19.80
C GLU A 86 9.09 -4.09 18.37
N GLY A 87 9.31 -5.22 17.69
CA GLY A 87 8.75 -5.45 16.35
C GLY A 87 7.22 -5.46 16.36
N LEU A 88 6.59 -6.08 17.35
CA LEU A 88 5.14 -6.11 17.51
C LEU A 88 4.58 -4.71 17.80
N ASN A 89 5.22 -3.94 18.70
CA ASN A 89 4.79 -2.58 19.00
C ASN A 89 4.83 -1.67 17.77
N LEU A 90 5.88 -1.78 16.95
CA LEU A 90 5.97 -1.02 15.68
C LEU A 90 4.89 -1.43 14.67
N ALA A 91 4.52 -2.70 14.64
CA ALA A 91 3.41 -3.18 13.81
C ALA A 91 2.07 -2.60 14.31
N ASP A 92 1.81 -2.63 15.61
CA ASP A 92 0.60 -2.06 16.23
C ASP A 92 0.51 -0.54 16.01
N GLU A 93 1.62 0.19 16.16
CA GLU A 93 1.66 1.61 15.82
C GLU A 93 1.28 1.89 14.36
N MET A 94 1.74 1.04 13.44
CA MET A 94 1.38 1.17 12.02
C MET A 94 -0.09 0.86 11.78
N LEU A 95 -0.65 -0.15 12.46
CA LEU A 95 -2.06 -0.49 12.38
C LEU A 95 -2.94 0.64 12.93
N ASN A 96 -2.55 1.29 14.04
CA ASN A 96 -3.21 2.48 14.57
C ASN A 96 -3.27 3.60 13.52
N LYS A 97 -2.13 3.93 12.89
CA LYS A 97 -2.05 4.95 11.85
C LYS A 97 -2.93 4.63 10.64
N ILE A 98 -3.00 3.35 10.25
CA ILE A 98 -3.88 2.90 9.17
C ILE A 98 -5.34 3.09 9.58
N ALA A 99 -5.73 2.66 10.77
CA ALA A 99 -7.11 2.72 11.24
C ALA A 99 -7.68 4.15 11.29
N GLU A 100 -6.85 5.15 11.58
CA GLU A 100 -7.24 6.57 11.64
C GLU A 100 -7.62 7.17 10.29
N SER A 101 -7.32 6.52 9.16
CA SER A 101 -7.55 7.05 7.82
C SER A 101 -8.81 6.46 7.17
N GLU A 102 -9.38 7.17 6.20
CA GLU A 102 -10.49 6.68 5.36
C GLU A 102 -10.00 5.91 4.16
N ILE A 103 -8.92 6.40 3.56
CA ILE A 103 -8.36 5.88 2.31
C ILE A 103 -6.89 5.59 2.52
N ILE A 104 -6.45 4.43 2.06
CA ILE A 104 -5.03 4.12 1.91
C ILE A 104 -4.64 4.07 0.45
N ILE A 105 -3.52 4.73 0.10
CA ILE A 105 -2.90 4.62 -1.22
C ILE A 105 -1.54 3.99 -1.04
N THR A 106 -1.34 2.83 -1.65
CA THR A 106 -0.14 2.03 -1.44
C THR A 106 0.22 1.19 -2.68
N SER A 107 1.50 0.85 -2.82
CA SER A 107 1.98 -0.21 -3.72
C SER A 107 2.44 -1.46 -2.95
N ARG A 108 2.19 -1.50 -1.62
CA ARG A 108 2.65 -2.56 -0.72
C ARG A 108 1.48 -3.41 -0.23
N ILE A 109 1.55 -4.71 -0.53
CA ILE A 109 0.51 -5.67 -0.15
C ILE A 109 0.32 -5.76 1.38
N HIS A 110 1.43 -5.66 2.13
CA HIS A 110 1.40 -5.73 3.60
C HIS A 110 0.79 -4.47 4.28
N ALA A 111 0.56 -3.40 3.52
CA ALA A 111 -0.22 -2.25 3.98
C ALA A 111 -1.67 -2.34 3.48
N ALA A 112 -1.87 -2.82 2.25
CA ALA A 112 -3.18 -2.93 1.62
C ALA A 112 -4.08 -3.94 2.33
N LEU A 113 -3.56 -5.14 2.68
CA LEU A 113 -4.35 -6.20 3.31
C LEU A 113 -4.89 -5.82 4.70
N PRO A 114 -4.08 -5.30 5.65
CA PRO A 114 -4.63 -4.84 6.93
C PRO A 114 -5.67 -3.73 6.76
N ALA A 115 -5.42 -2.76 5.87
CA ALA A 115 -6.36 -1.69 5.60
C ALA A 115 -7.70 -2.21 5.07
N LEU A 116 -7.67 -3.16 4.13
CA LEU A 116 -8.86 -3.82 3.62
C LEU A 116 -9.60 -4.59 4.74
N ALA A 117 -8.87 -5.30 5.59
CA ALA A 117 -9.43 -6.05 6.71
C ALA A 117 -10.10 -5.14 7.75
N MET A 118 -9.64 -3.90 7.87
CA MET A 118 -10.26 -2.84 8.69
C MET A 118 -11.39 -2.10 7.98
N GLY A 119 -11.71 -2.44 6.73
CA GLY A 119 -12.78 -1.80 5.95
C GLY A 119 -12.43 -0.45 5.34
N LEU A 120 -11.14 -0.07 5.27
CA LEU A 120 -10.72 1.15 4.59
C LEU A 120 -10.89 1.02 3.07
N LYS A 121 -11.06 2.14 2.40
CA LYS A 121 -10.93 2.22 0.94
C LYS A 121 -9.46 2.04 0.55
N VAL A 122 -9.16 1.06 -0.28
CA VAL A 122 -7.78 0.72 -0.66
C VAL A 122 -7.53 1.00 -2.14
N ILE A 123 -6.65 1.95 -2.44
CA ILE A 123 -6.16 2.21 -3.79
C ILE A 123 -4.76 1.59 -3.89
N PHE A 124 -4.66 0.55 -4.71
CA PHE A 124 -3.41 -0.16 -4.93
C PHE A 124 -2.76 0.29 -6.23
N ILE A 125 -1.59 0.95 -6.14
CA ILE A 125 -0.84 1.39 -7.31
C ILE A 125 0.00 0.23 -7.83
N ASP A 126 -0.34 -0.25 -9.02
CA ASP A 126 0.29 -1.41 -9.69
C ASP A 126 1.49 -1.03 -10.57
N GLU A 127 2.07 0.12 -10.38
CA GLU A 127 3.22 0.56 -11.17
C GLU A 127 4.56 0.11 -10.55
N GLY A 128 5.54 -0.21 -11.39
CA GLY A 128 6.85 -0.68 -10.93
C GLY A 128 6.91 -2.17 -10.55
N LEU A 129 5.84 -2.94 -10.78
CA LEU A 129 5.78 -4.40 -10.61
C LEU A 129 6.36 -5.17 -11.80
N GLY A 130 7.38 -4.63 -12.47
CA GLY A 130 7.94 -5.19 -13.71
C GLY A 130 8.49 -6.63 -13.62
N HIS A 131 8.70 -7.14 -12.41
CA HIS A 131 9.23 -8.51 -12.23
C HIS A 131 8.08 -9.52 -12.22
N THR A 132 8.16 -10.56 -13.03
CA THR A 132 7.14 -11.61 -13.18
C THR A 132 6.69 -12.20 -11.83
N ASN A 133 7.65 -12.46 -10.92
CA ASN A 133 7.37 -13.02 -9.59
C ASN A 133 6.50 -12.08 -8.73
N HIS A 134 6.62 -10.76 -8.88
CA HIS A 134 5.76 -9.81 -8.16
C HIS A 134 4.34 -9.78 -8.73
N LYS A 135 4.22 -9.85 -10.06
CA LYS A 135 2.91 -9.93 -10.72
C LYS A 135 2.14 -11.17 -10.30
N MET A 136 2.79 -12.34 -10.26
CA MET A 136 2.15 -13.60 -9.87
C MET A 136 1.66 -13.61 -8.42
N ARG A 137 2.47 -13.05 -7.48
CA ARG A 137 2.07 -12.96 -6.06
C ARG A 137 0.87 -12.06 -5.80
N ILE A 138 0.68 -11.05 -6.61
CA ILE A 138 -0.33 -10.02 -6.41
C ILE A 138 -1.56 -10.28 -7.27
N SER A 139 -1.46 -11.08 -8.35
CA SER A 139 -2.52 -11.27 -9.33
C SER A 139 -3.87 -11.68 -8.72
N GLY A 140 -3.88 -12.62 -7.76
CA GLY A 140 -5.09 -13.03 -7.07
C GLY A 140 -5.63 -12.00 -6.07
N LEU A 141 -4.76 -11.15 -5.53
CA LEU A 141 -5.12 -10.16 -4.51
C LEU A 141 -5.58 -8.82 -5.10
N LYS A 142 -5.21 -8.52 -6.34
CA LYS A 142 -5.65 -7.29 -7.04
C LYS A 142 -7.15 -7.14 -7.13
N ASN A 143 -7.87 -8.25 -7.20
CA ASN A 143 -9.32 -8.26 -7.33
C ASN A 143 -10.06 -7.78 -6.07
N TYR A 144 -9.37 -7.64 -4.94
CA TYR A 144 -9.95 -7.14 -3.70
C TYR A 144 -9.75 -5.64 -3.48
N PHE A 145 -8.82 -5.02 -4.22
CA PHE A 145 -8.49 -3.61 -4.11
C PHE A 145 -8.99 -2.84 -5.34
N HIS A 146 -9.15 -1.54 -5.18
CA HIS A 146 -9.20 -0.64 -6.33
C HIS A 146 -7.78 -0.50 -6.90
N THR A 147 -7.43 -1.40 -7.84
CA THR A 147 -6.09 -1.47 -8.43
C THR A 147 -6.00 -0.59 -9.67
N VAL A 148 -5.01 0.30 -9.70
CA VAL A 148 -4.81 1.28 -10.79
C VAL A 148 -3.35 1.42 -11.14
N ASP A 149 -3.07 1.77 -12.38
CA ASP A 149 -1.78 2.35 -12.75
C ASP A 149 -1.75 3.87 -12.45
N LEU A 150 -0.63 4.54 -12.67
CA LEU A 150 -0.53 5.98 -12.39
C LEU A 150 -1.34 6.85 -13.35
N ASN A 151 -1.59 6.42 -14.57
CA ASN A 151 -2.37 7.20 -15.52
C ASN A 151 -3.85 7.17 -15.12
N ASP A 152 -4.35 5.99 -14.81
CA ASP A 152 -5.71 5.79 -14.31
C ASP A 152 -5.89 6.49 -12.96
N PHE A 153 -4.88 6.44 -12.07
CA PHE A 153 -4.92 7.14 -10.79
C PHE A 153 -5.22 8.64 -10.93
N PHE A 154 -4.68 9.30 -11.96
CA PHE A 154 -4.92 10.72 -12.19
C PHE A 154 -6.32 11.06 -12.71
N MET A 155 -7.09 10.06 -13.09
CA MET A 155 -8.48 10.20 -13.56
C MET A 155 -9.50 9.89 -12.46
N ILE A 156 -9.08 9.36 -11.33
CA ILE A 156 -10.00 8.94 -10.27
C ILE A 156 -10.36 10.12 -9.37
N ASN A 157 -11.64 10.25 -9.07
CA ASN A 157 -12.09 10.98 -7.90
C ASN A 157 -12.01 10.06 -6.68
N LEU A 158 -11.21 10.44 -5.68
CA LEU A 158 -10.94 9.60 -4.50
C LEU A 158 -12.18 9.37 -3.62
N GLU A 159 -13.16 10.27 -3.68
CA GLU A 159 -14.43 10.11 -2.96
C GLU A 159 -15.23 8.91 -3.48
N ASP A 160 -15.19 8.68 -4.79
CA ASP A 160 -15.98 7.65 -5.47
C ASP A 160 -15.36 6.24 -5.37
N VAL A 161 -14.15 6.14 -4.85
CA VAL A 161 -13.45 4.86 -4.70
C VAL A 161 -14.20 3.93 -3.74
N LYS A 162 -14.43 2.70 -4.20
CA LYS A 162 -15.01 1.62 -3.40
C LYS A 162 -14.12 0.39 -3.48
N ASN A 163 -14.04 -0.35 -2.39
CA ASN A 163 -13.42 -1.68 -2.41
C ASN A 163 -14.29 -2.64 -3.21
N MET A 164 -13.68 -3.61 -3.88
CA MET A 164 -14.42 -4.66 -4.55
C MET A 164 -15.15 -5.53 -3.50
N GLU A 165 -16.43 -5.86 -3.74
CA GLU A 165 -17.28 -6.56 -2.76
C GLU A 165 -16.87 -8.02 -2.51
N ASN A 166 -16.09 -8.60 -3.42
CA ASN A 166 -15.70 -10.03 -3.38
C ASN A 166 -14.92 -10.47 -2.13
N HIS A 167 -14.31 -9.53 -1.39
CA HIS A 167 -13.53 -9.90 -0.19
C HIS A 167 -14.39 -10.45 0.95
N ASN A 168 -15.64 -10.01 1.09
CA ASN A 168 -16.55 -10.47 2.15
C ASN A 168 -16.85 -11.97 2.02
N ASN A 169 -17.12 -12.46 0.81
CA ASN A 169 -17.35 -13.87 0.54
C ASN A 169 -16.13 -14.73 0.88
N TYR A 170 -14.92 -14.21 0.58
CA TYR A 170 -13.68 -14.91 0.89
C TYR A 170 -13.43 -15.00 2.40
N ILE A 171 -13.66 -13.91 3.14
CA ILE A 171 -13.61 -13.89 4.61
C ILE A 171 -14.59 -14.88 5.23
N GLN A 172 -15.82 -14.96 4.73
CA GLN A 172 -16.82 -15.92 5.21
C GLN A 172 -16.40 -17.36 4.96
N ASN A 173 -15.86 -17.67 3.79
CA ASN A 173 -15.34 -19.00 3.47
C ASN A 173 -14.18 -19.41 4.39
N ILE A 174 -13.24 -18.48 4.66
CA ILE A 174 -12.13 -18.72 5.61
C ILE A 174 -12.68 -18.98 7.02
N LYS A 175 -13.63 -18.17 7.51
CA LYS A 175 -14.24 -18.35 8.82
C LYS A 175 -14.92 -19.72 8.95
N GLN A 176 -15.68 -20.12 7.93
CA GLN A 176 -16.33 -21.44 7.90
C GLN A 176 -15.32 -22.58 7.92
N THR A 177 -14.23 -22.45 7.15
CA THR A 177 -13.15 -23.45 7.15
C THR A 177 -12.47 -23.56 8.51
N ILE A 178 -12.12 -22.45 9.14
CA ILE A 178 -11.50 -22.44 10.48
C ILE A 178 -12.45 -23.07 11.52
N ASN A 179 -13.74 -22.76 11.46
CA ASN A 179 -14.72 -23.33 12.39
C ASN A 179 -14.85 -24.84 12.23
N LYS A 180 -14.79 -25.37 11.01
CA LYS A 180 -14.78 -26.84 10.76
C LYS A 180 -13.57 -27.52 11.41
N PHE A 181 -12.39 -26.88 11.42
CA PHE A 181 -11.20 -27.44 12.10
C PHE A 181 -11.26 -27.35 13.61
N LYS A 182 -12.02 -26.42 14.20
CA LYS A 182 -12.18 -26.31 15.66
C LYS A 182 -13.18 -27.31 16.26
N THR A 183 -14.04 -27.88 15.43
CA THR A 183 -15.10 -28.84 15.83
C THR A 183 -14.70 -30.31 15.60
N GLN A 184 -13.51 -30.57 15.10
CA GLN A 184 -12.85 -31.88 15.05
C GLN A 184 -11.85 -32.01 16.19
#